data_48ee7a2be4c88c629823f811198d82dd
#
_entry.id   48ee7a2be4c88c629823f811198d82dd
#
_cell.length_a   1.000
_cell.length_b   1.000
_cell.length_c   1.000
_cell.angle_alpha   90.00
_cell.angle_beta   90.00
_cell.angle_gamma   90.00
#
_symmetry.space_group_name_H-M   'P 1'
#
loop_
_entity.id
_entity.type
_entity.pdbx_description
1 polymer ?
#
loop_
_entity_poly.entity_id
_entity_poly.type
_entity_poly.pdbx_seq_one_letter_code
_entity_poly.pdbx_strand_id
1 'polypeptide(L)'
;MSEHPPILKRLYHALTGQDASSAAIRESLEEVIEESERESANISAQERVMLGNLLRFGDLHLSDVMVPRAEIIGVDESLSLDELVQVFREAQHSRLPVYRGTLDDPTGLVHVKDVLARLNAEEGCYRLAPSTIAQLRRPILFAPPSMRALDLLLKMQQTHTHLALVIDEYGGTDGLVSIEDIIEEIVGDIADEHDEADAIVKPDGDGVIADARMDLDDFKAQTGHDLEVADSEQDIDSLGGLVTSLLGRVPQRGEIVAHPNGYEFLVLEADPRRVRRLRVKLPPKPE
;
A
#
# COMPACT_ATOMS: atom_id res chain seq x y z
N MET A 1 -26.58 25.64 31.73
CA MET A 1 -27.19 24.59 30.89
C MET A 1 -26.36 24.54 29.64
N SER A 2 -25.42 23.60 29.57
CA SER A 2 -24.54 23.42 28.42
C SER A 2 -25.32 22.62 27.36
N GLU A 3 -25.72 23.33 26.30
CA GLU A 3 -26.23 22.65 25.11
C GLU A 3 -25.10 21.88 24.45
N HIS A 4 -25.18 20.59 24.53
CA HIS A 4 -24.28 19.71 23.73
C HIS A 4 -24.56 20.00 22.24
N PRO A 5 -23.50 20.11 21.41
CA PRO A 5 -23.64 20.31 19.98
C PRO A 5 -24.57 19.24 19.37
N PRO A 6 -25.39 19.58 18.36
CA PRO A 6 -26.40 18.70 17.80
C PRO A 6 -25.82 17.34 17.28
N ILE A 7 -24.56 17.32 16.92
CA ILE A 7 -23.79 16.17 16.45
C ILE A 7 -23.68 15.08 17.52
N LEU A 8 -23.31 15.43 18.77
CA LEU A 8 -23.21 14.49 19.87
C LEU A 8 -24.55 13.83 20.23
N LYS A 9 -25.65 14.53 20.05
CA LYS A 9 -27.00 13.94 20.23
C LYS A 9 -27.34 12.95 19.12
N ARG A 10 -26.97 13.23 17.87
CA ARG A 10 -27.17 12.31 16.73
C ARG A 10 -26.32 11.05 16.89
N LEU A 11 -25.05 11.20 17.22
CA LEU A 11 -24.13 10.08 17.49
C LEU A 11 -24.65 9.21 18.65
N TYR A 12 -25.12 9.82 19.74
CA TYR A 12 -25.73 9.11 20.86
C TYR A 12 -26.98 8.33 20.46
N HIS A 13 -27.86 8.90 19.63
CA HIS A 13 -29.04 8.21 19.09
C HIS A 13 -28.67 7.07 18.10
N ALA A 14 -27.65 7.27 17.25
CA ALA A 14 -27.15 6.22 16.35
C ALA A 14 -26.54 5.05 17.10
N LEU A 15 -25.81 5.30 18.20
CA LEU A 15 -25.18 4.26 19.03
C LEU A 15 -26.14 3.55 20.00
N THR A 16 -27.23 4.22 20.42
CA THR A 16 -28.18 3.69 21.42
C THR A 16 -29.52 3.23 20.84
N GLY A 17 -29.78 3.49 19.55
CA GLY A 17 -31.00 3.06 18.84
C GLY A 17 -30.98 1.54 18.62
N GLN A 18 -32.08 0.87 18.96
CA GLN A 18 -32.22 -0.60 18.88
C GLN A 18 -32.19 -1.18 17.44
N ASP A 19 -32.17 -0.32 16.38
CA ASP A 19 -32.18 -0.71 14.96
C ASP A 19 -31.03 -0.09 14.14
N ALA A 20 -29.95 0.37 14.79
CA ALA A 20 -28.82 0.94 14.08
C ALA A 20 -28.05 -0.18 13.37
N SER A 21 -28.27 -0.36 12.08
CA SER A 21 -27.42 -1.21 11.24
C SER A 21 -25.98 -0.66 11.26
N SER A 22 -25.00 -1.54 11.16
CA SER A 22 -23.58 -1.13 11.09
C SER A 22 -23.32 -0.08 9.99
N ALA A 23 -24.11 -0.12 8.91
CA ALA A 23 -24.07 0.85 7.82
C ALA A 23 -24.54 2.26 8.27
N ALA A 24 -25.63 2.37 9.03
CA ALA A 24 -26.13 3.66 9.52
C ALA A 24 -25.16 4.32 10.53
N ILE A 25 -24.45 3.51 11.32
CA ILE A 25 -23.41 4.01 12.24
C ILE A 25 -22.21 4.55 11.45
N ARG A 26 -21.80 3.85 10.39
CA ARG A 26 -20.69 4.29 9.51
C ARG A 26 -21.04 5.60 8.82
N GLU A 27 -22.20 5.69 8.18
CA GLU A 27 -22.68 6.89 7.50
C GLU A 27 -22.73 8.09 8.46
N SER A 28 -23.18 7.89 9.71
CA SER A 28 -23.18 8.94 10.74
C SER A 28 -21.76 9.34 11.17
N LEU A 29 -20.79 8.42 11.16
CA LEU A 29 -19.40 8.71 11.50
C LEU A 29 -18.71 9.45 10.35
N GLU A 30 -18.96 9.07 9.10
CA GLU A 30 -18.48 9.77 7.91
C GLU A 30 -19.01 11.21 7.88
N GLU A 31 -20.32 11.42 8.10
CA GLU A 31 -20.92 12.75 8.19
C GLU A 31 -20.28 13.61 9.29
N VAL A 32 -19.94 13.03 10.46
CA VAL A 32 -19.25 13.74 11.55
C VAL A 32 -17.81 14.09 11.18
N ILE A 33 -17.11 13.25 10.46
CA ILE A 33 -15.74 13.51 9.99
C ILE A 33 -15.76 14.66 8.98
N GLU A 34 -16.67 14.64 8.01
CA GLU A 34 -16.84 15.72 7.04
C GLU A 34 -17.28 17.06 7.69
N GLU A 35 -18.18 17.00 8.67
CA GLU A 35 -18.65 18.22 9.38
C GLU A 35 -17.55 18.81 10.28
N SER A 36 -16.60 17.99 10.76
CA SER A 36 -15.41 18.44 11.50
C SER A 36 -14.47 19.31 10.66
N GLU A 37 -14.53 19.22 9.34
CA GLU A 37 -13.82 20.12 8.42
C GLU A 37 -14.33 21.55 8.48
N ARG A 38 -15.64 21.73 8.72
CA ARG A 38 -16.32 23.04 8.75
C ARG A 38 -16.18 23.76 10.09
N GLU A 39 -15.97 23.03 11.17
CA GLU A 39 -15.95 23.54 12.55
C GLU A 39 -14.55 23.47 13.18
N SER A 40 -13.45 23.87 12.58
CA SER A 40 -12.11 24.03 13.22
C SER A 40 -11.83 23.04 14.36
N ALA A 41 -12.29 21.78 14.24
CA ALA A 41 -12.04 20.75 15.22
C ALA A 41 -10.56 20.37 15.20
N ASN A 42 -9.97 20.09 16.37
CA ASN A 42 -8.55 19.75 16.56
C ASN A 42 -8.11 18.41 15.92
N ILE A 43 -8.74 17.98 14.83
CA ILE A 43 -8.40 16.76 14.09
C ILE A 43 -7.59 17.16 12.85
N SER A 44 -6.35 16.70 12.77
CA SER A 44 -5.49 16.95 11.60
C SER A 44 -6.04 16.27 10.33
N ALA A 45 -5.62 16.73 9.15
CA ALA A 45 -5.99 16.11 7.88
C ALA A 45 -5.60 14.62 7.84
N GLN A 46 -4.45 14.28 8.37
CA GLN A 46 -3.95 12.90 8.43
C GLN A 46 -4.80 12.01 9.36
N GLU A 47 -5.22 12.52 10.53
CA GLU A 47 -6.10 11.78 11.42
C GLU A 47 -7.47 11.51 10.78
N ARG A 48 -8.00 12.45 9.98
CA ARG A 48 -9.24 12.24 9.21
C ARG A 48 -9.10 11.15 8.16
N VAL A 49 -8.00 11.15 7.40
CA VAL A 49 -7.71 10.10 6.42
C VAL A 49 -7.64 8.73 7.10
N MET A 50 -6.93 8.62 8.23
CA MET A 50 -6.86 7.38 9.01
C MET A 50 -8.25 6.92 9.50
N LEU A 51 -9.08 7.84 9.97
CA LEU A 51 -10.45 7.51 10.41
C LEU A 51 -11.30 7.00 9.24
N GLY A 52 -11.26 7.65 8.08
CA GLY A 52 -11.94 7.21 6.87
C GLY A 52 -11.44 5.83 6.40
N ASN A 53 -10.12 5.60 6.41
CA ASN A 53 -9.53 4.31 6.09
C ASN A 53 -9.97 3.22 7.07
N LEU A 54 -10.00 3.52 8.38
CA LEU A 54 -10.44 2.57 9.42
C LEU A 54 -11.90 2.15 9.23
N LEU A 55 -12.78 3.06 8.81
CA LEU A 55 -14.19 2.73 8.52
C LEU A 55 -14.32 1.78 7.33
N ARG A 56 -13.49 1.95 6.28
CA ARG A 56 -13.46 1.07 5.10
C ARG A 56 -12.75 -0.26 5.36
N PHE A 57 -11.75 -0.26 6.24
CA PHE A 57 -10.92 -1.43 6.55
C PHE A 57 -11.73 -2.65 7.00
N GLY A 58 -12.86 -2.44 7.68
CA GLY A 58 -13.71 -3.54 8.15
C GLY A 58 -14.31 -4.42 7.05
N ASP A 59 -14.36 -3.94 5.80
CA ASP A 59 -14.93 -4.65 4.65
C ASP A 59 -13.87 -5.16 3.66
N LEU A 60 -12.59 -4.81 3.85
CA LEU A 60 -11.49 -5.26 2.99
C LEU A 60 -11.25 -6.76 3.12
N HIS A 61 -11.10 -7.43 1.99
CA HIS A 61 -10.72 -8.83 1.89
C HIS A 61 -9.24 -8.96 1.51
N LEU A 62 -8.68 -10.15 1.70
CA LEU A 62 -7.27 -10.38 1.37
C LEU A 62 -6.99 -10.25 -0.12
N SER A 63 -7.97 -10.55 -0.98
CA SER A 63 -7.91 -10.30 -2.43
C SER A 63 -7.61 -8.84 -2.77
N ASP A 64 -8.03 -7.91 -1.92
CA ASP A 64 -7.90 -6.47 -2.17
C ASP A 64 -6.54 -5.93 -1.68
N VAL A 65 -5.88 -6.67 -0.77
CA VAL A 65 -4.68 -6.24 -0.04
C VAL A 65 -3.43 -7.05 -0.41
N MET A 66 -3.62 -8.27 -0.95
CA MET A 66 -2.50 -9.18 -1.21
C MET A 66 -1.57 -8.70 -2.34
N VAL A 67 -0.29 -8.98 -2.19
CA VAL A 67 0.67 -8.98 -3.29
C VAL A 67 0.35 -10.17 -4.19
N PRO A 68 0.09 -9.96 -5.50
CA PRO A 68 -0.25 -11.03 -6.42
C PRO A 68 0.86 -12.07 -6.58
N ARG A 69 0.50 -13.32 -6.87
CA ARG A 69 1.45 -14.43 -7.09
C ARG A 69 2.65 -14.09 -7.96
N ALA A 70 2.43 -13.35 -9.06
CA ALA A 70 3.46 -13.00 -10.02
C ALA A 70 4.58 -12.12 -9.44
N GLU A 71 4.31 -11.45 -8.32
CA GLU A 71 5.21 -10.52 -7.67
C GLU A 71 5.83 -11.09 -6.39
N ILE A 72 5.44 -12.31 -5.98
CA ILE A 72 5.99 -12.96 -4.80
C ILE A 72 7.45 -13.33 -5.05
N ILE A 73 8.34 -12.75 -4.26
CA ILE A 73 9.72 -13.17 -4.18
C ILE A 73 9.82 -14.25 -3.10
N GLY A 74 9.94 -15.49 -3.53
CA GLY A 74 10.10 -16.66 -2.66
C GLY A 74 11.43 -17.36 -2.88
N VAL A 75 11.77 -18.30 -2.00
CA VAL A 75 13.01 -19.08 -2.06
C VAL A 75 12.72 -20.56 -2.07
N ASP A 76 13.36 -21.29 -2.95
CA ASP A 76 13.33 -22.76 -2.93
C ASP A 76 14.14 -23.29 -1.74
N GLU A 77 13.62 -24.29 -1.01
CA GLU A 77 14.28 -24.85 0.18
C GLU A 77 15.62 -25.54 -0.14
N SER A 78 15.89 -25.85 -1.41
CA SER A 78 17.14 -26.47 -1.87
C SER A 78 18.30 -25.50 -2.06
N LEU A 79 18.05 -24.18 -2.06
CA LEU A 79 19.09 -23.17 -2.20
C LEU A 79 20.12 -23.25 -1.06
N SER A 80 21.35 -22.90 -1.38
CA SER A 80 22.40 -22.69 -0.39
C SER A 80 22.17 -21.42 0.44
N LEU A 81 22.82 -21.30 1.60
CA LEU A 81 22.72 -20.09 2.41
C LEU A 81 23.33 -18.86 1.73
N ASP A 82 24.36 -19.05 0.92
CA ASP A 82 25.00 -17.94 0.18
C ASP A 82 24.05 -17.41 -0.90
N GLU A 83 23.35 -18.27 -1.61
CA GLU A 83 22.30 -17.89 -2.57
C GLU A 83 21.14 -17.20 -1.85
N LEU A 84 20.70 -17.72 -0.71
CA LEU A 84 19.66 -17.11 0.10
C LEU A 84 20.02 -15.67 0.51
N VAL A 85 21.27 -15.40 0.90
CA VAL A 85 21.77 -14.05 1.22
C VAL A 85 21.68 -13.13 0.00
N GLN A 86 21.99 -13.64 -1.20
CA GLN A 86 21.84 -12.85 -2.43
C GLN A 86 20.37 -12.48 -2.67
N VAL A 87 19.44 -13.44 -2.53
CA VAL A 87 18.00 -13.16 -2.67
C VAL A 87 17.55 -12.10 -1.67
N PHE A 88 17.95 -12.18 -0.39
CA PHE A 88 17.61 -11.15 0.58
C PHE A 88 18.16 -9.77 0.22
N ARG A 89 19.39 -9.73 -0.32
CA ARG A 89 20.03 -8.49 -0.73
C ARG A 89 19.33 -7.83 -1.92
N GLU A 90 18.82 -8.63 -2.86
CA GLU A 90 18.12 -8.14 -4.04
C GLU A 90 16.67 -7.76 -3.72
N ALA A 91 15.99 -8.61 -2.94
CA ALA A 91 14.59 -8.43 -2.60
C ALA A 91 14.37 -7.28 -1.59
N GLN A 92 15.36 -6.95 -0.74
CA GLN A 92 15.27 -5.94 0.33
C GLN A 92 14.12 -6.20 1.34
N HIS A 93 13.60 -7.43 1.41
CA HIS A 93 12.56 -7.83 2.36
C HIS A 93 13.16 -8.47 3.61
N SER A 94 12.47 -8.36 4.74
CA SER A 94 12.88 -8.99 6.00
C SER A 94 12.50 -10.47 6.09
N ARG A 95 11.47 -10.89 5.35
CA ARG A 95 10.90 -12.25 5.36
C ARG A 95 10.62 -12.70 3.94
N LEU A 96 10.95 -13.95 3.63
CA LEU A 96 10.66 -14.56 2.34
C LEU A 96 9.92 -15.87 2.56
N PRO A 97 8.86 -16.18 1.80
CA PRO A 97 8.24 -17.49 1.80
C PRO A 97 9.20 -18.53 1.24
N VAL A 98 9.17 -19.72 1.83
CA VAL A 98 9.98 -20.88 1.41
C VAL A 98 9.06 -21.92 0.81
N TYR A 99 9.45 -22.45 -0.34
CA TYR A 99 8.68 -23.45 -1.06
C TYR A 99 9.58 -24.61 -1.51
N ARG A 100 8.97 -25.70 -1.97
CA ARG A 100 9.64 -26.85 -2.56
C ARG A 100 9.23 -26.98 -4.02
N GLY A 101 10.16 -26.68 -4.93
CA GLY A 101 9.94 -26.76 -6.37
C GLY A 101 9.01 -25.69 -6.93
N THR A 102 7.84 -25.48 -6.35
CA THR A 102 6.87 -24.45 -6.76
C THR A 102 6.29 -23.71 -5.58
N LEU A 103 5.79 -22.48 -5.81
CA LEU A 103 5.09 -21.69 -4.79
C LEU A 103 3.81 -22.37 -4.27
N ASP A 104 3.30 -23.40 -4.97
CA ASP A 104 2.12 -24.16 -4.55
C ASP A 104 2.45 -25.26 -3.53
N ASP A 105 3.74 -25.53 -3.27
CA ASP A 105 4.19 -26.36 -2.14
C ASP A 105 4.97 -25.52 -1.13
N PRO A 106 4.32 -24.56 -0.44
CA PRO A 106 4.98 -23.70 0.53
C PRO A 106 5.27 -24.47 1.81
N THR A 107 6.52 -24.37 2.28
CA THR A 107 6.99 -25.11 3.44
C THR A 107 7.15 -24.22 4.69
N GLY A 108 7.12 -22.90 4.54
CA GLY A 108 7.23 -21.93 5.63
C GLY A 108 7.76 -20.59 5.18
N LEU A 109 8.42 -19.87 6.08
CA LEU A 109 9.13 -18.62 5.79
C LEU A 109 10.53 -18.64 6.38
N VAL A 110 11.43 -17.84 5.83
CA VAL A 110 12.75 -17.55 6.41
C VAL A 110 12.85 -16.05 6.72
N HIS A 111 13.48 -15.73 7.86
CA HIS A 111 13.69 -14.35 8.29
C HIS A 111 15.17 -13.99 8.20
N VAL A 112 15.49 -12.82 7.64
CA VAL A 112 16.88 -12.35 7.48
C VAL A 112 17.68 -12.39 8.80
N LYS A 113 17.05 -12.11 9.95
CA LYS A 113 17.71 -12.20 11.27
C LYS A 113 18.20 -13.60 11.60
N ASP A 114 17.52 -14.67 11.14
CA ASP A 114 17.95 -16.03 11.39
C ASP A 114 19.17 -16.40 10.55
N VAL A 115 19.26 -15.84 9.34
CA VAL A 115 20.44 -15.98 8.47
C VAL A 115 21.63 -15.23 9.11
N LEU A 116 21.40 -13.99 9.54
CA LEU A 116 22.44 -13.19 10.21
C LEU A 116 22.94 -13.84 11.51
N ALA A 117 22.06 -14.52 12.26
CA ALA A 117 22.44 -15.27 13.46
C ALA A 117 23.37 -16.46 13.18
N ARG A 118 23.53 -16.88 11.91
CA ARG A 118 24.47 -17.93 11.47
C ARG A 118 25.81 -17.39 11.01
N LEU A 119 26.00 -16.08 11.03
CA LEU A 119 27.30 -15.46 10.71
C LEU A 119 28.28 -15.66 11.87
N ASN A 120 29.37 -16.36 11.61
CA ASN A 120 30.49 -16.49 12.52
C ASN A 120 31.61 -15.51 12.12
N ALA A 121 32.18 -14.80 13.09
CA ALA A 121 33.35 -13.98 12.88
C ALA A 121 34.59 -14.86 12.97
N GLU A 122 35.29 -15.08 11.86
CA GLU A 122 36.57 -15.79 11.79
C GLU A 122 37.61 -14.87 11.14
N GLU A 123 38.68 -14.58 11.86
CA GLU A 123 39.88 -13.84 11.38
C GLU A 123 39.59 -12.58 10.54
N GLY A 124 38.59 -11.78 10.96
CA GLY A 124 38.21 -10.54 10.26
C GLY A 124 37.26 -10.72 9.07
N CYS A 125 36.79 -11.94 8.81
CA CYS A 125 35.75 -12.26 7.83
C CYS A 125 34.53 -12.86 8.51
N TYR A 126 33.33 -12.58 7.96
CA TYR A 126 32.10 -13.25 8.37
C TYR A 126 31.85 -14.44 7.45
N ARG A 127 31.63 -15.63 8.02
CA ARG A 127 31.25 -16.84 7.29
C ARG A 127 29.94 -17.40 7.84
N LEU A 128 29.08 -17.87 6.96
CA LEU A 128 27.87 -18.58 7.35
C LEU A 128 28.23 -19.96 7.90
N ALA A 129 27.71 -20.29 9.09
CA ALA A 129 27.81 -21.65 9.61
C ALA A 129 27.07 -22.62 8.68
N PRO A 130 27.59 -23.85 8.45
CA PRO A 130 26.90 -24.84 7.64
C PRO A 130 25.49 -25.08 8.19
N SER A 131 24.48 -24.82 7.38
CA SER A 131 23.07 -24.94 7.73
C SER A 131 22.25 -25.08 6.46
N THR A 132 21.04 -25.57 6.56
CA THR A 132 20.09 -25.64 5.46
C THR A 132 18.94 -24.66 5.70
N ILE A 133 18.26 -24.22 4.64
CA ILE A 133 17.08 -23.36 4.75
C ILE A 133 16.01 -24.02 5.61
N ALA A 134 15.85 -25.34 5.51
CA ALA A 134 14.92 -26.11 6.34
C ALA A 134 15.15 -25.94 7.85
N GLN A 135 16.40 -25.70 8.30
CA GLN A 135 16.74 -25.46 9.71
C GLN A 135 16.44 -24.02 10.17
N LEU A 136 16.32 -23.09 9.23
CA LEU A 136 16.00 -21.69 9.49
C LEU A 136 14.51 -21.37 9.33
N ARG A 137 13.77 -22.34 8.78
CA ARG A 137 12.37 -22.19 8.43
C ARG A 137 11.49 -21.98 9.67
N ARG A 138 10.62 -20.99 9.57
CA ARG A 138 9.56 -20.68 10.55
C ARG A 138 8.19 -21.00 9.96
N PRO A 139 7.17 -21.23 10.79
CA PRO A 139 5.79 -21.35 10.32
C PRO A 139 5.34 -20.11 9.55
N ILE A 140 4.49 -20.31 8.52
CA ILE A 140 3.78 -19.28 7.78
C ILE A 140 2.27 -19.50 7.95
N LEU A 141 1.48 -18.44 7.87
CA LEU A 141 0.02 -18.54 7.91
C LEU A 141 -0.55 -18.81 6.51
N PHE A 142 -1.71 -19.45 6.49
CA PHE A 142 -2.50 -19.65 5.29
C PHE A 142 -3.90 -19.09 5.49
N ALA A 143 -4.42 -18.41 4.45
CA ALA A 143 -5.73 -17.80 4.47
C ALA A 143 -6.36 -17.83 3.07
N PRO A 144 -7.69 -17.94 2.94
CA PRO A 144 -8.36 -17.82 1.65
C PRO A 144 -8.47 -16.34 1.23
N PRO A 145 -8.58 -16.03 -0.08
CA PRO A 145 -8.70 -14.65 -0.59
C PRO A 145 -9.95 -13.93 -0.06
N SER A 146 -11.01 -14.67 0.28
CA SER A 146 -12.26 -14.14 0.83
C SER A 146 -12.21 -13.82 2.34
N MET A 147 -11.11 -14.12 3.04
CA MET A 147 -10.95 -13.73 4.45
C MET A 147 -10.85 -12.21 4.58
N ARG A 148 -11.44 -11.64 5.62
CA ARG A 148 -11.28 -10.20 5.90
C ARG A 148 -9.88 -9.89 6.39
N ALA A 149 -9.34 -8.74 5.97
CA ALA A 149 -8.02 -8.28 6.40
C ALA A 149 -7.91 -8.14 7.92
N LEU A 150 -8.98 -7.69 8.60
CA LEU A 150 -9.04 -7.60 10.05
C LEU A 150 -8.89 -8.97 10.73
N ASP A 151 -9.54 -10.01 10.21
CA ASP A 151 -9.47 -11.36 10.78
C ASP A 151 -8.06 -11.94 10.66
N LEU A 152 -7.39 -11.70 9.53
CA LEU A 152 -5.99 -12.08 9.35
C LEU A 152 -5.07 -11.31 10.29
N LEU A 153 -5.27 -10.00 10.45
CA LEU A 153 -4.49 -9.17 11.39
C LEU A 153 -4.55 -9.72 12.82
N LEU A 154 -5.75 -10.04 13.30
CA LEU A 154 -5.94 -10.63 14.64
C LEU A 154 -5.25 -12.00 14.75
N LYS A 155 -5.31 -12.82 13.70
CA LYS A 155 -4.62 -14.12 13.66
C LYS A 155 -3.11 -13.96 13.67
N MET A 156 -2.57 -12.99 12.93
CA MET A 156 -1.15 -12.65 12.91
C MET A 156 -0.65 -12.20 14.29
N GLN A 157 -1.43 -11.36 14.98
CA GLN A 157 -1.12 -10.93 16.36
C GLN A 157 -1.12 -12.10 17.34
N GLN A 158 -2.10 -12.98 17.28
CA GLN A 158 -2.21 -14.14 18.19
C GLN A 158 -1.08 -15.15 17.99
N THR A 159 -0.66 -15.37 16.74
CA THR A 159 0.38 -16.34 16.38
C THR A 159 1.78 -15.76 16.34
N HIS A 160 1.92 -14.44 16.50
CA HIS A 160 3.18 -13.69 16.28
C HIS A 160 3.82 -13.98 14.91
N THR A 161 2.98 -14.20 13.89
CA THR A 161 3.42 -14.49 12.53
C THR A 161 3.01 -13.32 11.62
N HIS A 162 3.98 -12.68 10.98
CA HIS A 162 3.79 -11.43 10.24
C HIS A 162 3.67 -11.64 8.72
N LEU A 163 3.49 -12.88 8.27
CA LEU A 163 3.38 -13.20 6.86
C LEU A 163 2.37 -14.32 6.65
N ALA A 164 1.50 -14.16 5.66
CA ALA A 164 0.52 -15.17 5.26
C ALA A 164 0.58 -15.39 3.75
N LEU A 165 0.40 -16.63 3.31
CA LEU A 165 0.11 -16.96 1.93
C LEU A 165 -1.40 -17.05 1.73
N VAL A 166 -1.88 -16.44 0.66
CA VAL A 166 -3.28 -16.52 0.23
C VAL A 166 -3.38 -17.71 -0.71
N ILE A 167 -4.25 -18.66 -0.35
CA ILE A 167 -4.40 -19.93 -1.04
C ILE A 167 -5.80 -20.03 -1.63
N ASP A 168 -5.87 -20.38 -2.91
CA ASP A 168 -7.13 -20.58 -3.64
C ASP A 168 -7.83 -21.91 -3.25
N GLU A 169 -9.01 -22.16 -3.81
CA GLU A 169 -9.84 -23.35 -3.56
C GLU A 169 -9.20 -24.65 -4.09
N TYR A 170 -8.20 -24.54 -4.95
CA TYR A 170 -7.49 -25.67 -5.55
C TYR A 170 -6.16 -25.96 -4.85
N GLY A 171 -5.80 -25.16 -3.85
CA GLY A 171 -4.56 -25.27 -3.10
C GLY A 171 -3.38 -24.53 -3.75
N GLY A 172 -3.61 -23.72 -4.78
CA GLY A 172 -2.63 -22.86 -5.41
C GLY A 172 -2.37 -21.59 -4.59
N THR A 173 -1.16 -21.08 -4.67
CA THR A 173 -0.82 -19.78 -4.06
C THR A 173 -1.26 -18.64 -4.97
N ASP A 174 -2.22 -17.85 -4.51
CA ASP A 174 -2.78 -16.69 -5.21
C ASP A 174 -2.02 -15.41 -4.90
N GLY A 175 -1.57 -15.27 -3.67
CA GLY A 175 -0.91 -14.06 -3.21
C GLY A 175 -0.20 -14.23 -1.88
N LEU A 176 0.34 -13.13 -1.40
CA LEU A 176 1.04 -13.01 -0.13
C LEU A 176 0.56 -11.73 0.57
N VAL A 177 0.40 -11.80 1.89
CA VAL A 177 0.04 -10.64 2.71
C VAL A 177 0.99 -10.57 3.89
N SER A 178 1.59 -9.41 4.10
CA SER A 178 2.34 -9.08 5.31
C SER A 178 1.47 -8.30 6.30
N ILE A 179 1.91 -8.22 7.55
CA ILE A 179 1.24 -7.36 8.55
C ILE A 179 1.39 -5.89 8.19
N GLU A 180 2.49 -5.56 7.55
CA GLU A 180 2.83 -4.24 7.04
C GLU A 180 1.80 -3.78 6.00
N ASP A 181 1.44 -4.64 5.02
CA ASP A 181 0.42 -4.35 4.00
C ASP A 181 -0.96 -4.05 4.63
N ILE A 182 -1.34 -4.84 5.66
CA ILE A 182 -2.62 -4.64 6.35
C ILE A 182 -2.65 -3.34 7.13
N ILE A 183 -1.55 -2.96 7.76
CA ILE A 183 -1.44 -1.72 8.54
C ILE A 183 -1.44 -0.52 7.60
N GLU A 184 -0.83 -0.63 6.43
CA GLU A 184 -0.82 0.42 5.41
C GLU A 184 -2.24 0.81 4.98
N GLU A 185 -3.17 -0.15 4.89
CA GLU A 185 -4.58 0.13 4.56
C GLU A 185 -5.30 0.99 5.63
N ILE A 186 -4.83 0.98 6.87
CA ILE A 186 -5.40 1.80 7.96
C ILE A 186 -4.69 3.15 8.04
N VAL A 187 -3.36 3.11 8.08
CA VAL A 187 -2.54 4.30 8.33
C VAL A 187 -2.44 5.17 7.06
N GLY A 188 -2.59 4.54 5.89
CA GLY A 188 -2.23 5.15 4.62
C GLY A 188 -0.71 5.27 4.49
N ASP A 189 -0.24 5.91 3.45
CA ASP A 189 1.17 6.32 3.39
C ASP A 189 1.43 7.26 4.57
N ILE A 190 2.35 6.87 5.44
CA ILE A 190 2.88 7.79 6.44
C ILE A 190 3.65 8.84 5.65
N ALA A 191 2.98 9.95 5.31
CA ALA A 191 3.70 11.13 4.86
C ALA A 191 4.63 11.53 6.01
N ASP A 192 5.94 11.44 5.80
CA ASP A 192 6.91 12.02 6.72
C ASP A 192 6.60 13.53 6.84
N GLU A 193 6.79 14.14 8.01
CA GLU A 193 6.65 15.60 8.17
C GLU A 193 7.55 16.37 7.18
N HIS A 194 8.49 15.68 6.53
CA HIS A 194 9.29 16.17 5.41
C HIS A 194 8.65 15.95 4.03
N ASP A 195 7.60 15.12 3.90
CA ASP A 195 6.89 14.86 2.65
C ASP A 195 6.01 16.04 2.20
N GLU A 196 5.60 16.93 3.13
CA GLU A 196 5.00 18.22 2.75
C GLU A 196 5.99 19.11 1.97
N ALA A 197 7.31 18.86 2.13
CA ALA A 197 8.33 19.50 1.30
C ALA A 197 8.53 18.77 -0.06
N ASP A 198 8.09 17.54 -0.21
CA ASP A 198 8.21 16.76 -1.45
C ASP A 198 6.99 16.88 -2.41
N ALA A 199 5.87 17.49 -1.97
CA ALA A 199 4.79 17.95 -2.85
C ALA A 199 5.22 19.10 -3.79
N ILE A 200 6.50 19.42 -3.82
CA ILE A 200 7.08 20.43 -4.71
C ILE A 200 7.35 19.77 -6.05
N VAL A 201 6.74 20.33 -7.08
CA VAL A 201 7.09 20.02 -8.47
C VAL A 201 8.56 20.38 -8.69
N LYS A 202 9.40 19.39 -8.96
CA LYS A 202 10.83 19.60 -9.22
C LYS A 202 11.07 19.71 -10.72
N PRO A 203 11.61 20.83 -11.23
CA PRO A 203 11.98 20.95 -12.66
C PRO A 203 12.98 19.85 -13.05
N ASP A 204 12.73 19.19 -14.19
CA ASP A 204 13.61 18.16 -14.75
C ASP A 204 13.67 18.26 -16.29
N GLY A 205 14.66 18.99 -16.78
CA GLY A 205 14.87 19.20 -18.22
C GLY A 205 13.72 19.94 -18.89
N ASP A 206 13.01 19.25 -19.80
CA ASP A 206 11.83 19.73 -20.55
C ASP A 206 10.51 19.42 -19.84
N GLY A 207 10.56 18.98 -18.59
CA GLY A 207 9.42 18.61 -17.79
C GLY A 207 9.59 18.88 -16.32
N VAL A 208 8.76 18.21 -15.52
CA VAL A 208 8.75 18.29 -14.06
C VAL A 208 8.55 16.91 -13.46
N ILE A 209 9.17 16.67 -12.31
CA ILE A 209 8.90 15.50 -11.48
C ILE A 209 7.91 15.90 -10.39
N ALA A 210 6.86 15.11 -10.23
CA ALA A 210 5.82 15.32 -9.23
C ALA A 210 5.45 14.01 -8.54
N ASP A 211 4.98 14.10 -7.29
CA ASP A 211 4.33 13.01 -6.59
C ASP A 211 2.98 12.70 -7.27
N ALA A 212 2.67 11.42 -7.46
CA ALA A 212 1.42 11.03 -8.13
C ALA A 212 0.17 11.32 -7.30
N ARG A 213 0.31 11.57 -6.00
CA ARG A 213 -0.79 12.00 -5.11
C ARG A 213 -1.13 13.48 -5.25
N MET A 214 -0.27 14.26 -5.92
CA MET A 214 -0.50 15.68 -6.10
C MET A 214 -1.84 15.92 -6.77
N ASP A 215 -2.62 16.81 -6.19
CA ASP A 215 -3.88 17.28 -6.73
C ASP A 215 -3.67 17.99 -8.08
N LEU A 216 -4.61 17.82 -9.01
CA LEU A 216 -4.51 18.43 -10.33
C LEU A 216 -4.57 19.96 -10.28
N ASP A 217 -5.36 20.52 -9.37
CA ASP A 217 -5.45 21.96 -9.15
C ASP A 217 -4.15 22.51 -8.56
N ASP A 218 -3.52 21.79 -7.62
CA ASP A 218 -2.23 22.15 -7.03
C ASP A 218 -1.12 22.07 -8.08
N PHE A 219 -1.14 21.05 -8.94
CA PHE A 219 -0.21 20.94 -10.06
C PHE A 219 -0.37 22.13 -11.01
N LYS A 220 -1.61 22.50 -11.37
CA LYS A 220 -1.93 23.65 -12.19
C LYS A 220 -1.48 24.97 -11.55
N ALA A 221 -1.69 25.12 -10.23
CA ALA A 221 -1.26 26.30 -9.50
C ALA A 221 0.26 26.48 -9.48
N GLN A 222 1.03 25.37 -9.37
CA GLN A 222 2.49 25.40 -9.30
C GLN A 222 3.17 25.49 -10.66
N THR A 223 2.60 24.86 -11.69
CA THR A 223 3.23 24.76 -13.03
C THR A 223 2.61 25.69 -14.07
N GLY A 224 1.37 26.14 -13.86
CA GLY A 224 0.58 26.86 -14.85
C GLY A 224 0.00 25.97 -15.96
N HIS A 225 0.15 24.64 -15.85
CA HIS A 225 -0.33 23.69 -16.85
C HIS A 225 -1.58 22.97 -16.36
N ASP A 226 -2.62 22.99 -17.21
CA ASP A 226 -3.89 22.34 -16.96
C ASP A 226 -3.90 20.94 -17.56
N LEU A 227 -4.14 19.94 -16.72
CA LEU A 227 -4.19 18.53 -17.09
C LEU A 227 -5.62 17.97 -17.09
N GLU A 228 -6.64 18.80 -16.89
CA GLU A 228 -8.03 18.35 -16.98
C GLU A 228 -8.36 17.79 -18.35
N VAL A 229 -9.07 16.66 -18.38
CA VAL A 229 -9.59 16.01 -19.59
C VAL A 229 -11.06 16.37 -19.71
N ALA A 230 -11.41 17.13 -20.77
CA ALA A 230 -12.71 17.79 -20.97
C ALA A 230 -13.94 16.85 -21.03
N ASP A 231 -13.80 15.55 -21.06
CA ASP A 231 -14.91 14.57 -21.17
C ASP A 231 -14.79 13.38 -20.18
N SER A 232 -14.05 13.51 -19.07
CA SER A 232 -14.01 12.44 -18.07
C SER A 232 -15.28 12.47 -17.21
N GLU A 233 -16.10 11.41 -17.31
CA GLU A 233 -17.24 11.18 -16.39
C GLU A 233 -16.79 10.81 -14.96
N GLN A 234 -15.50 10.79 -14.67
CA GLN A 234 -14.92 10.45 -13.38
C GLN A 234 -14.32 11.69 -12.72
N ASP A 235 -14.68 11.93 -11.46
CA ASP A 235 -13.98 12.88 -10.60
C ASP A 235 -12.57 12.35 -10.32
N ILE A 236 -11.59 12.91 -11.02
CA ILE A 236 -10.18 12.55 -10.90
C ILE A 236 -9.45 13.72 -10.25
N ASP A 237 -9.04 13.53 -9.00
CA ASP A 237 -8.45 14.61 -8.20
C ASP A 237 -6.93 14.61 -8.24
N SER A 238 -6.25 13.51 -8.63
CA SER A 238 -4.80 13.38 -8.53
C SER A 238 -4.11 12.99 -9.84
N LEU A 239 -2.81 13.34 -9.96
CA LEU A 239 -1.96 12.95 -11.09
C LEU A 239 -1.92 11.45 -11.33
N GLY A 240 -1.82 10.64 -10.26
CA GLY A 240 -1.81 9.18 -10.35
C GLY A 240 -3.14 8.61 -10.79
N GLY A 241 -4.25 9.19 -10.30
CA GLY A 241 -5.60 8.88 -10.74
C GLY A 241 -5.80 9.16 -12.21
N LEU A 242 -5.33 10.32 -12.69
CA LEU A 242 -5.38 10.71 -14.11
C LEU A 242 -4.65 9.69 -15.00
N VAL A 243 -3.42 9.34 -14.66
CA VAL A 243 -2.60 8.41 -15.45
C VAL A 243 -3.20 7.01 -15.47
N THR A 244 -3.74 6.56 -14.33
CA THR A 244 -4.43 5.27 -14.21
C THR A 244 -5.72 5.25 -15.03
N SER A 245 -6.49 6.33 -15.00
CA SER A 245 -7.73 6.47 -15.79
C SER A 245 -7.44 6.47 -17.30
N LEU A 246 -6.40 7.17 -17.76
CA LEU A 246 -6.01 7.22 -19.17
C LEU A 246 -5.64 5.84 -19.74
N LEU A 247 -5.07 4.95 -18.92
CA LEU A 247 -4.69 3.58 -19.33
C LEU A 247 -5.74 2.53 -18.99
N GLY A 248 -6.67 2.81 -18.08
CA GLY A 248 -7.62 1.84 -17.55
C GLY A 248 -6.98 0.78 -16.62
N ARG A 249 -5.73 0.99 -16.21
CA ARG A 249 -4.96 0.15 -15.28
C ARG A 249 -3.83 0.92 -14.65
N VAL A 250 -3.24 0.40 -13.58
CA VAL A 250 -2.01 0.98 -13.02
C VAL A 250 -0.84 0.71 -13.98
N PRO A 251 -0.11 1.75 -14.43
CA PRO A 251 1.05 1.57 -15.29
C PRO A 251 2.28 1.08 -14.51
N GLN A 252 3.19 0.41 -15.20
CA GLN A 252 4.45 -0.06 -14.62
C GLN A 252 5.54 1.02 -14.67
N ARG A 253 6.56 0.87 -13.82
CA ARG A 253 7.74 1.73 -13.84
C ARG A 253 8.40 1.74 -15.23
N GLY A 254 8.71 2.94 -15.73
CA GLY A 254 9.30 3.16 -17.05
C GLY A 254 8.28 3.26 -18.17
N GLU A 255 6.99 3.07 -17.91
CA GLU A 255 5.93 3.20 -18.91
C GLU A 255 5.64 4.68 -19.19
N ILE A 256 5.34 4.99 -20.45
CA ILE A 256 4.98 6.34 -20.89
C ILE A 256 3.50 6.36 -21.25
N VAL A 257 2.78 7.29 -20.64
CA VAL A 257 1.35 7.51 -20.87
C VAL A 257 1.15 8.85 -21.55
N ALA A 258 0.50 8.85 -22.71
CA ALA A 258 0.21 10.06 -23.45
C ALA A 258 -1.12 10.69 -23.00
N HIS A 259 -1.10 11.98 -22.74
CA HIS A 259 -2.29 12.77 -22.43
C HIS A 259 -2.90 13.37 -23.72
N PRO A 260 -4.23 13.48 -23.84
CA PRO A 260 -4.89 14.06 -25.02
C PRO A 260 -4.39 15.47 -25.39
N ASN A 261 -4.02 16.29 -24.41
CA ASN A 261 -3.55 17.66 -24.59
C ASN A 261 -2.03 17.75 -24.90
N GLY A 262 -1.37 16.63 -25.23
CA GLY A 262 0.03 16.60 -25.68
C GLY A 262 1.09 16.51 -24.56
N TYR A 263 0.68 16.31 -23.31
CA TYR A 263 1.62 15.97 -22.23
C TYR A 263 1.99 14.48 -22.31
N GLU A 264 3.18 14.13 -21.81
CA GLU A 264 3.64 12.75 -21.66
C GLU A 264 3.98 12.50 -20.19
N PHE A 265 3.43 11.44 -19.61
CA PHE A 265 3.74 11.01 -18.24
C PHE A 265 4.67 9.81 -18.30
N LEU A 266 5.90 9.96 -17.81
CA LEU A 266 6.82 8.85 -17.58
C LEU A 266 6.70 8.39 -16.12
N VAL A 267 6.35 7.13 -15.91
CA VAL A 267 6.24 6.55 -14.57
C VAL A 267 7.63 6.27 -14.01
N LEU A 268 8.05 7.02 -13.01
CA LEU A 268 9.34 6.85 -12.34
C LEU A 268 9.28 5.77 -11.27
N GLU A 269 8.18 5.76 -10.52
CA GLU A 269 7.93 4.81 -9.44
C GLU A 269 6.44 4.43 -9.43
N ALA A 270 6.16 3.13 -9.36
CA ALA A 270 4.82 2.57 -9.20
C ALA A 270 4.90 1.28 -8.42
N ASP A 271 3.84 0.96 -7.70
CA ASP A 271 3.56 -0.35 -7.15
C ASP A 271 2.34 -0.97 -7.86
N PRO A 272 1.97 -2.23 -7.58
CA PRO A 272 0.86 -2.90 -8.25
C PRO A 272 -0.49 -2.22 -8.13
N ARG A 273 -0.67 -1.36 -7.13
CA ARG A 273 -1.94 -0.71 -6.81
C ARG A 273 -2.01 0.72 -7.28
N ARG A 274 -0.84 1.43 -7.39
CA ARG A 274 -0.82 2.86 -7.70
C ARG A 274 0.53 3.33 -8.26
N VAL A 275 0.47 4.46 -8.92
CA VAL A 275 1.65 5.24 -9.28
C VAL A 275 2.10 6.05 -8.07
N ARG A 276 3.42 6.12 -7.81
CA ARG A 276 3.99 6.90 -6.71
C ARG A 276 4.65 8.18 -7.19
N ARG A 277 5.38 8.13 -8.31
CA ARG A 277 6.11 9.29 -8.83
C ARG A 277 6.08 9.32 -10.35
N LEU A 278 5.86 10.50 -10.88
CA LEU A 278 5.74 10.77 -12.31
C LEU A 278 6.73 11.84 -12.74
N ARG A 279 7.23 11.70 -13.97
CA ARG A 279 7.78 12.82 -14.73
C ARG A 279 6.76 13.26 -15.75
N VAL A 280 6.34 14.51 -15.66
CA VAL A 280 5.42 15.14 -16.60
C VAL A 280 6.26 15.94 -17.60
N LYS A 281 6.29 15.50 -18.84
CA LYS A 281 6.90 16.26 -19.93
C LYS A 281 5.92 17.31 -20.45
N LEU A 282 6.34 18.54 -20.43
CA LEU A 282 5.51 19.67 -20.82
C LEU A 282 5.54 19.83 -22.34
N PRO A 283 4.42 20.17 -22.99
CA PRO A 283 4.43 20.50 -24.42
C PRO A 283 5.28 21.73 -24.67
N PRO A 284 5.91 21.85 -25.85
CA PRO A 284 6.64 23.03 -26.22
C PRO A 284 5.73 24.26 -26.13
N LYS A 285 6.23 25.35 -25.53
CA LYS A 285 5.47 26.60 -25.43
C LYS A 285 5.05 27.02 -26.84
N PRO A 286 3.76 27.34 -27.07
CA PRO A 286 3.37 27.94 -28.32
C PRO A 286 4.14 29.26 -28.50
N GLU A 287 4.80 29.41 -29.66
CA GLU A 287 5.48 30.65 -30.08
C GLU A 287 4.52 31.83 -30.23
#